data_32aede0ff55c0caade7487c8bc9b0cd9
#
_entry.id   32aede0ff55c0caade7487c8bc9b0cd9
#
_cell.length_a   1.000
_cell.length_b   1.000
_cell.length_c   1.000
_cell.angle_alpha   90.00
_cell.angle_beta   90.00
_cell.angle_gamma   90.00
#
_symmetry.space_group_name_H-M   'P 1'
#
loop_
_entity.id
_entity.type
_entity.pdbx_description
1 polymer ?
#
loop_
_entity_poly.entity_id
_entity_poly.type
_entity_poly.pdbx_seq_one_letter_code
_entity_poly.pdbx_strand_id
1 'polypeptide(L)'
;MRNIRKGTGESRRGKETILLILNSAKTILIEQGYSKLSMRKVAVGAEISVGNLQYYYPSKNDLLKDLLDHSIDEFMNEFERLRVGVNNDPELHLRSIINFIVLDLGNPTTTTFYPELWALANHDEYADKLMDQIY
;
A
#
# COMPACT_ATOMS: atom_id res chain seq x y z
N MET A 1 -3.42 1.63 11.57
CA MET A 1 -3.47 3.05 11.97
C MET A 1 -2.36 3.81 11.27
N ARG A 2 -2.70 4.84 10.50
CA ARG A 2 -1.69 5.61 9.74
C ARG A 2 -0.75 6.35 10.68
N ASN A 3 0.55 6.13 10.54
CA ASN A 3 1.57 6.81 11.33
C ASN A 3 1.96 8.16 10.69
N ILE A 4 0.97 9.01 10.50
CA ILE A 4 1.13 10.36 9.95
C ILE A 4 1.13 11.35 11.12
N ARG A 5 1.97 12.36 11.07
CA ARG A 5 1.95 13.44 12.07
C ARG A 5 0.55 14.06 12.11
N LYS A 6 0.00 14.18 13.32
CA LYS A 6 -1.32 14.75 13.56
C LYS A 6 -1.43 16.12 12.87
N GLY A 7 -2.40 16.29 11.99
CA GLY A 7 -2.64 17.51 11.25
C GLY A 7 -2.03 17.61 9.85
N THR A 8 -1.01 16.81 9.50
CA THR A 8 -0.37 16.90 8.18
C THR A 8 -1.21 16.34 7.03
N GLY A 9 -2.05 15.36 7.29
CA GLY A 9 -2.91 14.72 6.29
C GLY A 9 -4.34 15.23 6.24
N GLU A 10 -4.71 16.19 7.11
CA GLU A 10 -6.10 16.66 7.23
C GLU A 10 -6.51 17.64 6.12
N SER A 11 -5.56 18.43 5.58
CA SER A 11 -5.85 19.31 4.47
C SER A 11 -5.96 18.54 3.16
N ARG A 12 -6.74 19.07 2.20
CA ARG A 12 -6.82 18.51 0.85
C ARG A 12 -5.45 18.33 0.20
N ARG A 13 -4.60 19.36 0.29
CA ARG A 13 -3.24 19.35 -0.25
C ARG A 13 -2.36 18.32 0.44
N GLY A 14 -2.50 18.15 1.76
CA GLY A 14 -1.77 17.13 2.52
C GLY A 14 -2.16 15.71 2.09
N LYS A 15 -3.44 15.46 1.88
CA LYS A 15 -3.95 14.16 1.38
C LYS A 15 -3.43 13.85 -0.02
N GLU A 16 -3.44 14.82 -0.92
CA GLU A 16 -2.90 14.67 -2.28
C GLU A 16 -1.39 14.36 -2.25
N THR A 17 -0.63 15.05 -1.41
CA THR A 17 0.80 14.80 -1.24
C THR A 17 1.08 13.39 -0.72
N ILE A 18 0.32 12.92 0.27
CA ILE A 18 0.44 11.57 0.81
C ILE A 18 0.20 10.53 -0.28
N LEU A 19 -0.82 10.69 -1.11
CA LEU A 19 -1.09 9.78 -2.22
C LEU A 19 0.05 9.75 -3.23
N LEU A 20 0.64 10.90 -3.56
CA LEU A 20 1.82 10.96 -4.45
C LEU A 20 3.01 10.22 -3.84
N ILE A 21 3.25 10.38 -2.56
CA ILE A 21 4.32 9.68 -1.84
C ILE A 21 4.09 8.15 -1.86
N LEU A 22 2.90 7.71 -1.51
CA LEU A 22 2.55 6.29 -1.47
C LEU A 22 2.63 5.66 -2.86
N ASN A 23 2.14 6.33 -3.89
CA ASN A 23 2.23 5.86 -5.27
C ASN A 23 3.67 5.77 -5.76
N SER A 24 4.52 6.74 -5.43
CA SER A 24 5.94 6.71 -5.74
C SER A 24 6.64 5.52 -5.09
N ALA A 25 6.42 5.31 -3.80
CA ALA A 25 7.00 4.19 -3.06
C ALA A 25 6.53 2.84 -3.61
N LYS A 26 5.25 2.69 -3.90
CA LYS A 26 4.66 1.48 -4.47
C LYS A 26 5.26 1.16 -5.84
N THR A 27 5.40 2.16 -6.70
CA THR A 27 6.00 2.01 -8.03
C THR A 27 7.45 1.52 -7.94
N ILE A 28 8.26 2.10 -7.05
CA ILE A 28 9.64 1.67 -6.84
C ILE A 28 9.70 0.20 -6.36
N LEU A 29 8.85 -0.17 -5.41
CA LEU A 29 8.79 -1.56 -4.91
C LEU A 29 8.43 -2.55 -6.01
N ILE A 30 7.45 -2.24 -6.84
CA ILE A 30 6.99 -3.10 -7.93
C ILE A 30 8.03 -3.21 -9.04
N GLU A 31 8.63 -2.11 -9.44
CA GLU A 31 9.54 -2.06 -10.59
C GLU A 31 10.99 -2.40 -10.25
N GLN A 32 11.45 -2.04 -9.05
CA GLN A 32 12.87 -2.13 -8.68
C GLN A 32 13.15 -3.02 -7.46
N GLY A 33 12.12 -3.32 -6.67
CA GLY A 33 12.24 -4.09 -5.44
C GLY A 33 12.65 -3.25 -4.21
N TYR A 34 12.54 -3.87 -3.04
CA TYR A 34 12.80 -3.20 -1.76
C TYR A 34 14.24 -2.67 -1.62
N SER A 35 15.23 -3.41 -2.13
CA SER A 35 16.65 -3.01 -2.03
C SER A 35 16.94 -1.66 -2.70
N LYS A 36 16.11 -1.27 -3.65
CA LYS A 36 16.23 0.01 -4.38
C LYS A 36 15.37 1.12 -3.79
N LEU A 37 14.50 0.82 -2.85
CA LEU A 37 13.66 1.81 -2.19
C LEU A 37 14.49 2.68 -1.24
N SER A 38 14.49 3.99 -1.47
CA SER A 38 15.11 4.98 -0.60
C SER A 38 14.22 6.21 -0.48
N MET A 39 14.35 6.94 0.62
CA MET A 39 13.60 8.18 0.84
C MET A 39 13.88 9.19 -0.29
N ARG A 40 15.12 9.27 -0.76
CA ARG A 40 15.49 10.14 -1.87
C ARG A 40 14.76 9.78 -3.17
N LYS A 41 14.72 8.51 -3.54
CA LYS A 41 14.01 8.05 -4.74
C LYS A 41 12.52 8.29 -4.66
N VAL A 42 11.92 8.03 -3.50
CA VAL A 42 10.50 8.29 -3.25
C VAL A 42 10.19 9.77 -3.40
N ALA A 43 11.00 10.66 -2.82
CA ALA A 43 10.83 12.11 -2.94
C ALA A 43 10.90 12.58 -4.39
N VAL A 44 11.86 12.09 -5.16
CA VAL A 44 11.98 12.38 -6.59
C VAL A 44 10.73 11.95 -7.35
N GLY A 45 10.26 10.73 -7.14
CA GLY A 45 9.06 10.22 -7.80
C GLY A 45 7.77 10.94 -7.41
N ALA A 46 7.70 11.48 -6.19
CA ALA A 46 6.59 12.30 -5.72
C ALA A 46 6.73 13.79 -6.05
N GLU A 47 7.84 14.18 -6.68
CA GLU A 47 8.15 15.58 -7.03
C GLU A 47 8.18 16.52 -5.82
N ILE A 48 8.73 16.04 -4.71
CA ILE A 48 8.91 16.80 -3.47
C ILE A 48 10.35 16.69 -2.97
N SER A 49 10.74 17.58 -2.04
CA SER A 49 12.03 17.47 -1.37
C SER A 49 12.05 16.31 -0.36
N VAL A 50 13.24 15.81 -0.06
CA VAL A 50 13.42 14.80 1.02
C VAL A 50 12.94 15.35 2.36
N GLY A 51 13.20 16.63 2.65
CA GLY A 51 12.71 17.29 3.87
C GLY A 51 11.20 17.31 3.96
N ASN A 52 10.52 17.60 2.85
CA ASN A 52 9.06 17.56 2.79
C ASN A 52 8.52 16.12 2.97
N LEU A 53 9.17 15.13 2.35
CA LEU A 53 8.83 13.73 2.56
C LEU A 53 8.97 13.35 4.04
N GLN A 54 10.07 13.70 4.70
CA GLN A 54 10.32 13.39 6.11
C GLN A 54 9.34 14.10 7.06
N TYR A 55 8.76 15.21 6.64
CA TYR A 55 7.67 15.84 7.37
C TYR A 55 6.44 14.95 7.49
N TYR A 56 6.09 14.22 6.44
CA TYR A 56 4.99 13.24 6.45
C TYR A 56 5.41 11.90 7.04
N TYR A 57 6.56 11.39 6.65
CA TYR A 57 7.10 10.09 7.06
C TYR A 57 8.53 10.26 7.56
N PRO A 58 8.75 10.34 8.88
CA PRO A 58 10.08 10.56 9.45
C PRO A 58 11.09 9.48 9.07
N SER A 59 10.65 8.23 8.86
CA SER A 59 11.50 7.12 8.48
C SER A 59 10.92 6.31 7.33
N LYS A 60 11.78 5.51 6.69
CA LYS A 60 11.39 4.53 5.68
C LYS A 60 10.37 3.52 6.22
N ASN A 61 10.54 3.10 7.47
CA ASN A 61 9.63 2.18 8.14
C ASN A 61 8.22 2.79 8.33
N ASP A 62 8.14 4.07 8.71
CA ASP A 62 6.87 4.77 8.80
C ASP A 62 6.14 4.81 7.46
N LEU A 63 6.88 5.08 6.38
CA LEU A 63 6.36 5.08 5.02
C LEU A 63 5.84 3.70 4.61
N LEU A 64 6.62 2.65 4.84
CA LEU A 64 6.23 1.27 4.50
C LEU A 64 4.99 0.83 5.25
N LYS A 65 4.90 1.16 6.52
CA LYS A 65 3.73 0.82 7.34
C LYS A 65 2.46 1.46 6.80
N ASP A 66 2.49 2.74 6.48
CA ASP A 66 1.32 3.43 5.92
C ASP A 66 0.99 2.95 4.50
N LEU A 67 2.00 2.65 3.68
CA LEU A 67 1.81 2.05 2.35
C LEU A 67 1.10 0.70 2.44
N LEU A 68 1.48 -0.14 3.40
CA LEU A 68 0.83 -1.42 3.64
C LEU A 68 -0.61 -1.25 4.09
N ASP A 69 -0.85 -0.40 5.10
CA ASP A 69 -2.20 -0.11 5.61
C ASP A 69 -3.11 0.41 4.48
N HIS A 70 -2.60 1.33 3.66
CA HIS A 70 -3.34 1.89 2.52
C HIS A 70 -3.67 0.82 1.47
N SER A 71 -2.73 -0.07 1.15
CA SER A 71 -2.94 -1.15 0.18
C SER A 71 -3.97 -2.16 0.67
N ILE A 72 -3.95 -2.49 1.96
CA ILE A 72 -4.96 -3.36 2.59
C ILE A 72 -6.33 -2.69 2.55
N ASP A 73 -6.43 -1.41 2.91
CA ASP A 73 -7.68 -0.66 2.88
C ASP A 73 -8.28 -0.61 1.46
N GLU A 74 -7.45 -0.37 0.44
CA GLU A 74 -7.90 -0.40 -0.96
C GLU A 74 -8.46 -1.77 -1.34
N PHE A 75 -7.76 -2.84 -0.98
CA PHE A 75 -8.19 -4.22 -1.25
C PHE A 75 -9.51 -4.54 -0.55
N MET A 76 -9.62 -4.21 0.74
CA MET A 76 -10.84 -4.46 1.51
C MET A 76 -12.03 -3.64 1.03
N ASN A 77 -11.81 -2.39 0.62
CA ASN A 77 -12.86 -1.55 0.06
C ASN A 77 -13.37 -2.09 -1.29
N GLU A 78 -12.49 -2.60 -2.13
CA GLU A 78 -12.88 -3.21 -3.40
C GLU A 78 -13.66 -4.51 -3.17
N PHE A 79 -13.20 -5.35 -2.27
CA PHE A 79 -13.90 -6.59 -1.87
C PHE A 79 -15.30 -6.28 -1.33
N GLU A 80 -15.44 -5.30 -0.43
CA GLU A 80 -16.72 -4.90 0.14
C GLU A 80 -17.68 -4.33 -0.91
N ARG A 81 -17.17 -3.55 -1.87
CA ARG A 81 -17.95 -3.01 -2.97
C ARG A 81 -18.57 -4.13 -3.83
N LEU A 82 -17.79 -5.19 -4.10
CA LEU A 82 -18.29 -6.36 -4.82
C LEU A 82 -19.32 -7.14 -4.01
N ARG A 83 -19.12 -7.25 -2.71
CA ARG A 83 -20.05 -7.95 -1.81
C ARG A 83 -21.42 -7.27 -1.76
N VAL A 84 -21.46 -5.95 -1.68
CA VAL A 84 -22.70 -5.16 -1.57
C VAL A 84 -23.50 -5.12 -2.90
N GLY A 85 -22.83 -5.22 -4.04
CA GLY A 85 -23.46 -5.13 -5.36
C GLY A 85 -24.27 -6.34 -5.80
N VAL A 86 -24.36 -7.42 -5.01
CA VAL A 86 -24.86 -8.74 -5.48
C VAL A 86 -26.24 -9.14 -4.93
N ASN A 87 -26.95 -8.26 -4.23
CA ASN A 87 -28.37 -8.40 -3.83
C ASN A 87 -28.83 -9.83 -3.44
N ASN A 88 -28.09 -10.55 -2.60
CA ASN A 88 -28.43 -11.88 -2.09
C ASN A 88 -28.61 -13.01 -3.15
N ASP A 89 -28.14 -12.82 -4.39
CA ASP A 89 -28.07 -13.90 -5.37
C ASP A 89 -26.76 -14.71 -5.19
N PRO A 90 -26.85 -15.99 -4.76
CA PRO A 90 -25.64 -16.78 -4.49
C PRO A 90 -24.77 -17.03 -5.73
N GLU A 91 -25.35 -17.15 -6.89
CA GLU A 91 -24.62 -17.37 -8.14
C GLU A 91 -23.84 -16.13 -8.55
N LEU A 92 -24.48 -14.96 -8.53
CA LEU A 92 -23.81 -13.69 -8.79
C LEU A 92 -22.73 -13.40 -7.76
N HIS A 93 -22.95 -13.75 -6.49
CA HIS A 93 -21.98 -13.59 -5.43
C HIS A 93 -20.71 -14.44 -5.70
N LEU A 94 -20.90 -15.72 -6.04
CA LEU A 94 -19.79 -16.61 -6.37
C LEU A 94 -19.03 -16.13 -7.62
N ARG A 95 -19.72 -15.70 -8.66
CA ARG A 95 -19.10 -15.15 -9.88
C ARG A 95 -18.29 -13.90 -9.58
N SER A 96 -18.80 -13.01 -8.74
CA SER A 96 -18.11 -11.78 -8.33
C SER A 96 -16.84 -12.08 -7.56
N ILE A 97 -16.85 -13.06 -6.66
CA ILE A 97 -15.67 -13.50 -5.90
C ILE A 97 -14.63 -14.10 -6.86
N ILE A 98 -15.04 -14.99 -7.75
CA ILE A 98 -14.13 -15.60 -8.72
C ILE A 98 -13.49 -14.55 -9.62
N ASN A 99 -14.29 -13.63 -10.16
CA ASN A 99 -13.79 -12.54 -10.99
C ASN A 99 -12.81 -11.65 -10.22
N PHE A 100 -13.11 -11.33 -8.97
CA PHE A 100 -12.21 -10.55 -8.12
C PHE A 100 -10.86 -11.25 -7.94
N ILE A 101 -10.85 -12.54 -7.62
CA ILE A 101 -9.62 -13.33 -7.46
C ILE A 101 -8.83 -13.36 -8.77
N VAL A 102 -9.50 -13.62 -9.90
CA VAL A 102 -8.83 -13.69 -11.22
C VAL A 102 -8.20 -12.35 -11.60
N LEU A 103 -8.91 -11.24 -11.36
CA LEU A 103 -8.39 -9.89 -11.62
C LEU A 103 -7.25 -9.54 -10.67
N ASP A 104 -7.36 -9.93 -9.41
CA ASP A 104 -6.34 -9.69 -8.39
C ASP A 104 -5.02 -10.44 -8.68
N LEU A 105 -5.08 -11.65 -9.26
CA LEU A 105 -3.90 -12.38 -9.70
C LEU A 105 -3.11 -11.65 -10.80
N GLY A 106 -3.74 -10.75 -11.54
CA GLY A 106 -3.08 -9.88 -12.51
C GLY A 106 -2.58 -8.56 -11.90
N ASN A 107 -2.90 -8.28 -10.64
CA ASN A 107 -2.54 -7.03 -9.98
C ASN A 107 -1.08 -7.05 -9.51
N PRO A 108 -0.23 -6.08 -9.94
CA PRO A 108 1.16 -6.00 -9.48
C PRO A 108 1.32 -5.87 -7.96
N THR A 109 0.33 -5.33 -7.25
CA THR A 109 0.34 -5.28 -5.78
C THR A 109 0.34 -6.69 -5.20
N THR A 110 -0.50 -7.58 -5.72
CA THR A 110 -0.60 -8.95 -5.24
C THR A 110 0.60 -9.80 -5.70
N THR A 111 1.01 -9.66 -6.95
CA THR A 111 2.03 -10.54 -7.55
C THR A 111 3.47 -10.08 -7.32
N THR A 112 3.69 -8.83 -6.95
CA THR A 112 5.02 -8.26 -6.76
C THR A 112 5.20 -7.61 -5.39
N PHE A 113 4.31 -6.72 -4.99
CA PHE A 113 4.43 -5.97 -3.74
C PHE A 113 4.41 -6.88 -2.49
N TYR A 114 3.44 -7.77 -2.36
CA TYR A 114 3.38 -8.68 -1.21
C TYR A 114 4.52 -9.70 -1.18
N PRO A 115 4.92 -10.32 -2.31
CA PRO A 115 6.12 -11.18 -2.31
C PRO A 115 7.41 -10.45 -1.94
N GLU A 116 7.59 -9.19 -2.32
CA GLU A 116 8.72 -8.36 -1.88
C GLU A 116 8.70 -8.15 -0.36
N LEU A 117 7.55 -7.93 0.24
CA LEU A 117 7.40 -7.84 1.69
C LEU A 117 7.71 -9.17 2.39
N TRP A 118 7.29 -10.29 1.81
CA TRP A 118 7.63 -11.62 2.35
C TRP A 118 9.13 -11.90 2.32
N ALA A 119 9.78 -11.54 1.24
CA ALA A 119 11.23 -11.66 1.14
C ALA A 119 11.93 -10.84 2.24
N LEU A 120 11.39 -9.69 2.59
CA LEU A 120 11.88 -8.85 3.69
C LEU A 120 11.67 -9.46 5.06
N ALA A 121 10.53 -10.09 5.31
CA ALA A 121 10.21 -10.72 6.60
C ALA A 121 11.26 -11.75 7.01
N ASN A 122 11.94 -12.39 6.06
CA ASN A 122 13.03 -13.32 6.33
C ASN A 122 14.36 -12.63 6.69
N HIS A 123 14.47 -11.32 6.54
CA HIS A 123 15.72 -10.57 6.74
C HIS A 123 15.58 -9.35 7.65
N ASP A 124 14.38 -8.96 7.99
CA ASP A 124 14.08 -7.75 8.75
C ASP A 124 12.95 -8.01 9.77
N GLU A 125 13.27 -7.88 11.05
CA GLU A 125 12.31 -8.08 12.16
C GLU A 125 11.06 -7.18 12.04
N TYR A 126 11.22 -6.01 11.44
CA TYR A 126 10.10 -5.09 11.22
C TYR A 126 9.12 -5.59 10.15
N ALA A 127 9.65 -6.13 9.05
CA ALA A 127 8.84 -6.73 8.00
C ALA A 127 8.11 -7.98 8.49
N ASP A 128 8.76 -8.79 9.34
CA ASP A 128 8.15 -9.94 10.00
C ASP A 128 6.92 -9.53 10.84
N LYS A 129 7.07 -8.49 11.66
CA LYS A 129 5.96 -7.93 12.44
C LYS A 129 4.82 -7.36 11.57
N LEU A 130 5.15 -6.78 10.41
CA LEU A 130 4.14 -6.32 9.45
C LEU A 130 3.37 -7.50 8.86
N MET A 131 4.05 -8.57 8.53
CA MET A 131 3.44 -9.78 7.97
C MET A 131 2.48 -10.45 8.97
N ASP A 132 2.85 -10.49 10.25
CA ASP A 132 1.99 -11.01 11.32
C ASP A 132 0.67 -10.23 11.47
N GLN A 133 0.62 -8.98 11.03
CA GLN A 133 -0.60 -8.18 11.04
C GLN A 133 -1.53 -8.46 9.86
N ILE A 134 -1.01 -9.05 8.77
CA ILE A 134 -1.78 -9.37 7.56
C ILE A 134 -2.39 -10.77 7.66
N TYR A 135 -1.67 -11.71 8.25
CA TYR A 135 -2.01 -13.14 8.33
C TYR A 135 -2.31 -13.59 9.74
#